data_ccc291fb8a2e540ffeaa0ec6872f7bc3
#
_entry.id   ccc291fb8a2e540ffeaa0ec6872f7bc3
#
_cell.length_a   1.000
_cell.length_b   1.000
_cell.length_c   1.000
_cell.angle_alpha   90.00
_cell.angle_beta   90.00
_cell.angle_gamma   90.00
#
_symmetry.space_group_name_H-M   'P 1'
#
loop_
_entity.id
_entity.type
_entity.pdbx_description
1 polymer ?
#
loop_
_entity_poly.entity_id
_entity_poly.type
_entity_poly.pdbx_seq_one_letter_code
_entity_poly.pdbx_strand_id
1 'polypeptide(L)'
;MPPHKARLPSGLFYCPKLTRRMIEMSQEMKLVKPSSEYLDSYLGCLRRGVDPIRYAESEAPLNNEIEEISNDVIKFFKQTFNITGGGEPVKMDDGTFVERLPSITWWLWDGEFCGRIQFRWQHNTVELPPYCLGHIGYGVVPWKRNKGYAKKALQLMLNEIKYCGLPYVELTTDVENEVSQKVILKCAGQLIGEFDKLPSNGGGKGKRFRIYLA
;
A
#
# COMPACT_ATOMS: atom_id res chain seq x y z
N MET A 1 9.20 -57.15 13.10
CA MET A 1 8.11 -56.39 13.74
C MET A 1 7.98 -55.07 13.03
N PRO A 2 6.85 -54.76 12.40
CA PRO A 2 6.63 -53.44 11.77
C PRO A 2 6.23 -52.40 12.84
N PRO A 3 6.55 -51.09 12.68
CA PRO A 3 6.26 -50.06 13.66
C PRO A 3 4.77 -49.73 13.75
N HIS A 4 4.27 -49.61 14.95
CA HIS A 4 2.89 -49.25 15.27
C HIS A 4 2.48 -47.88 14.67
N LYS A 5 1.44 -47.88 13.86
CA LYS A 5 0.73 -46.69 13.43
C LYS A 5 -0.06 -46.12 14.60
N ALA A 6 0.32 -44.95 15.08
CA ALA A 6 -0.48 -44.20 16.04
C ALA A 6 -1.79 -43.77 15.39
N ARG A 7 -2.94 -44.20 15.93
CA ARG A 7 -4.27 -43.73 15.58
C ARG A 7 -4.58 -42.46 16.37
N LEU A 8 -4.82 -41.36 15.64
CA LEU A 8 -5.47 -40.19 16.21
C LEU A 8 -6.99 -40.42 16.32
N PRO A 9 -7.66 -39.94 17.37
CA PRO A 9 -9.12 -40.07 17.51
C PRO A 9 -9.79 -39.01 16.63
N SER A 10 -10.58 -39.45 15.70
CA SER A 10 -11.42 -38.77 14.71
C SER A 10 -10.89 -38.97 13.27
N GLY A 11 -11.65 -39.72 12.49
CA GLY A 11 -11.41 -40.25 11.16
C GLY A 11 -11.07 -39.29 10.01
N LEU A 12 -10.16 -38.37 10.19
CA LEU A 12 -9.60 -37.55 9.15
C LEU A 12 -8.28 -38.19 8.65
N PHE A 13 -8.30 -38.66 7.43
CA PHE A 13 -7.10 -39.13 6.74
C PHE A 13 -6.15 -37.95 6.52
N TYR A 14 -4.92 -38.02 7.06
CA TYR A 14 -3.86 -37.08 6.73
C TYR A 14 -3.52 -37.22 5.24
N CYS A 15 -3.97 -36.25 4.42
CA CYS A 15 -3.59 -36.13 3.02
C CYS A 15 -2.64 -34.93 2.89
N PRO A 16 -1.32 -35.15 2.70
CA PRO A 16 -0.34 -34.07 2.59
C PRO A 16 -0.66 -33.05 1.48
N LYS A 17 -1.31 -33.52 0.39
CA LYS A 17 -1.75 -32.64 -0.71
C LYS A 17 -2.96 -31.78 -0.31
N LEU A 18 -3.86 -32.29 0.53
CA LEU A 18 -5.02 -31.54 1.02
C LEU A 18 -4.59 -30.50 2.05
N THR A 19 -3.68 -30.88 2.96
CA THR A 19 -3.14 -29.96 3.98
C THR A 19 -2.36 -28.81 3.33
N ARG A 20 -1.54 -29.10 2.31
CA ARG A 20 -0.80 -28.10 1.55
C ARG A 20 -1.76 -27.17 0.78
N ARG A 21 -2.81 -27.73 0.15
CA ARG A 21 -3.84 -26.95 -0.55
C ARG A 21 -4.72 -26.11 0.40
N MET A 22 -5.00 -26.59 1.61
CA MET A 22 -5.71 -25.82 2.64
C MET A 22 -4.84 -24.70 3.21
N ILE A 23 -3.53 -24.89 3.36
CA ILE A 23 -2.56 -23.86 3.76
C ILE A 23 -2.41 -22.83 2.63
N GLU A 24 -2.38 -23.26 1.36
CA GLU A 24 -2.34 -22.38 0.19
C GLU A 24 -3.66 -21.62 -0.03
N MET A 25 -4.82 -22.19 0.37
CA MET A 25 -6.14 -21.50 0.29
C MET A 25 -6.35 -20.44 1.39
N SER A 26 -5.50 -20.37 2.41
CA SER A 26 -5.68 -19.44 3.54
C SER A 26 -5.01 -18.07 3.39
N GLN A 27 -4.36 -17.79 2.27
CA GLN A 27 -3.55 -16.58 2.10
C GLN A 27 -4.00 -15.70 0.93
N GLU A 28 -5.31 -15.50 0.80
CA GLU A 28 -5.80 -14.47 -0.10
C GLU A 28 -5.40 -13.08 0.41
N MET A 29 -4.72 -12.28 -0.43
CA MET A 29 -4.31 -10.93 -0.07
C MET A 29 -5.52 -10.08 0.33
N LYS A 30 -5.46 -9.49 1.51
CA LYS A 30 -6.46 -8.57 2.09
C LYS A 30 -5.82 -7.24 2.48
N LEU A 31 -6.63 -6.23 2.68
CA LEU A 31 -6.22 -4.99 3.32
C LEU A 31 -6.36 -5.14 4.83
N VAL A 32 -5.33 -4.76 5.57
CA VAL A 32 -5.35 -4.72 7.03
C VAL A 32 -4.97 -3.31 7.50
N LYS A 33 -5.58 -2.87 8.59
CA LYS A 33 -5.19 -1.61 9.23
C LYS A 33 -3.82 -1.79 9.88
N PRO A 34 -2.87 -0.87 9.67
CA PRO A 34 -1.59 -0.88 10.37
C PRO A 34 -1.77 -1.00 11.89
N SER A 35 -1.14 -1.97 12.49
CA SER A 35 -1.19 -2.24 13.93
C SER A 35 0.05 -2.99 14.39
N SER A 36 0.22 -3.11 15.71
CA SER A 36 1.32 -3.86 16.31
C SER A 36 1.35 -5.34 15.90
N GLU A 37 0.19 -5.94 15.61
CA GLU A 37 0.07 -7.32 15.13
C GLU A 37 0.87 -7.57 13.83
N TYR A 38 0.94 -6.56 12.96
CA TYR A 38 1.57 -6.68 11.63
C TYR A 38 2.93 -5.98 11.55
N LEU A 39 3.34 -5.28 12.63
CA LEU A 39 4.49 -4.39 12.63
C LEU A 39 5.82 -5.10 12.33
N ASP A 40 6.05 -6.26 12.91
CA ASP A 40 7.31 -7.00 12.71
C ASP A 40 7.56 -7.34 11.25
N SER A 41 6.51 -7.70 10.52
CA SER A 41 6.62 -7.98 9.09
C SER A 41 6.90 -6.72 8.27
N TYR A 42 6.31 -5.58 8.66
CA TYR A 42 6.62 -4.27 8.06
C TYR A 42 8.08 -3.86 8.32
N LEU A 43 8.55 -3.97 9.58
CA LEU A 43 9.96 -3.71 9.91
C LEU A 43 10.91 -4.66 9.18
N GLY A 44 10.48 -5.90 8.94
CA GLY A 44 11.21 -6.85 8.11
C GLY A 44 11.39 -6.37 6.65
N CYS A 45 10.44 -5.61 6.11
CA CYS A 45 10.56 -4.96 4.81
C CYS A 45 11.64 -3.87 4.84
N LEU A 46 11.66 -3.00 5.86
CA LEU A 46 12.68 -1.97 6.03
C LEU A 46 14.09 -2.57 6.21
N ARG A 47 14.21 -3.68 6.95
CA ARG A 47 15.50 -4.41 7.10
C ARG A 47 16.02 -4.96 5.78
N ARG A 48 15.14 -5.19 4.79
CA ARG A 48 15.50 -5.59 3.42
C ARG A 48 15.78 -4.39 2.50
N GLY A 49 15.85 -3.17 3.05
CA GLY A 49 16.14 -1.96 2.28
C GLY A 49 14.95 -1.45 1.45
N VAL A 50 13.74 -1.90 1.69
CA VAL A 50 12.57 -1.43 0.95
C VAL A 50 11.79 -0.43 1.79
N ASP A 51 11.72 0.82 1.32
CA ASP A 51 10.84 1.85 1.86
C ASP A 51 9.46 1.81 1.17
N PRO A 52 8.43 1.26 1.83
CA PRO A 52 7.11 1.19 1.23
C PRO A 52 6.38 2.54 1.26
N ILE A 53 6.91 3.57 1.93
CA ILE A 53 6.35 4.92 1.95
C ILE A 53 6.77 5.69 0.71
N ARG A 54 8.05 5.65 0.38
CA ARG A 54 8.63 6.34 -0.79
C ARG A 54 8.67 5.44 -2.02
N TYR A 55 8.33 4.15 -1.87
CA TYR A 55 8.47 3.13 -2.93
C TYR A 55 9.90 2.98 -3.45
N ALA A 56 10.87 3.30 -2.59
CA ALA A 56 12.29 3.24 -2.87
C ALA A 56 12.90 1.91 -2.42
N GLU A 57 13.95 1.52 -3.08
CA GLU A 57 14.75 0.34 -2.75
C GLU A 57 16.19 0.79 -2.47
N SER A 58 16.80 0.21 -1.44
CA SER A 58 18.18 0.44 -1.02
C SER A 58 18.89 -0.90 -0.88
N GLU A 59 20.19 -0.92 -1.12
CA GLU A 59 21.03 -2.11 -0.87
C GLU A 59 21.26 -2.36 0.62
N ALA A 60 21.02 -1.35 1.47
CA ALA A 60 21.23 -1.42 2.91
C ALA A 60 19.89 -1.34 3.67
N PRO A 61 19.82 -1.90 4.88
CA PRO A 61 18.67 -1.73 5.78
C PRO A 61 18.40 -0.26 6.10
N LEU A 62 17.13 0.08 6.26
CA LEU A 62 16.66 1.43 6.59
C LEU A 62 16.60 1.59 8.13
N ASN A 63 17.77 1.58 8.77
CA ASN A 63 17.87 1.54 10.24
C ASN A 63 17.31 2.79 10.91
N ASN A 64 17.47 3.97 10.32
CA ASN A 64 16.94 5.22 10.87
C ASN A 64 15.42 5.19 10.95
N GLU A 65 14.76 4.74 9.87
CA GLU A 65 13.31 4.59 9.83
C GLU A 65 12.81 3.53 10.82
N ILE A 66 13.55 2.43 10.97
CA ILE A 66 13.25 1.39 11.97
C ILE A 66 13.34 1.96 13.37
N GLU A 67 14.37 2.73 13.67
CA GLU A 67 14.58 3.36 14.98
C GLU A 67 13.49 4.40 15.28
N GLU A 68 13.18 5.29 14.34
CA GLU A 68 12.12 6.29 14.46
C GLU A 68 10.77 5.63 14.79
N ILE A 69 10.41 4.57 14.07
CA ILE A 69 9.16 3.84 14.30
C ILE A 69 9.17 3.15 15.66
N SER A 70 10.29 2.55 16.03
CA SER A 70 10.42 1.81 17.30
C SER A 70 10.38 2.74 18.50
N ASN A 71 10.88 3.96 18.38
CA ASN A 71 10.87 4.97 19.44
C ASN A 71 9.47 5.55 19.68
N ASP A 72 8.63 5.66 18.65
CA ASP A 72 7.25 6.14 18.80
C ASP A 72 6.28 5.44 17.83
N VAL A 73 6.00 4.20 18.14
CA VAL A 73 5.05 3.37 17.36
C VAL A 73 3.61 3.92 17.38
N ILE A 74 3.23 4.61 18.45
CA ILE A 74 1.90 5.22 18.57
C ILE A 74 1.75 6.37 17.58
N LYS A 75 2.76 7.23 17.50
CA LYS A 75 2.83 8.32 16.51
C LYS A 75 2.79 7.76 15.09
N PHE A 76 3.59 6.73 14.81
CA PHE A 76 3.59 6.05 13.52
C PHE A 76 2.19 5.58 13.11
N PHE A 77 1.48 4.86 13.98
CA PHE A 77 0.12 4.40 13.67
C PHE A 77 -0.89 5.55 13.53
N LYS A 78 -0.79 6.61 14.34
CA LYS A 78 -1.63 7.81 14.18
C LYS A 78 -1.45 8.46 12.80
N GLN A 79 -0.25 8.49 12.26
CA GLN A 79 0.02 9.03 10.93
C GLN A 79 -0.55 8.15 9.79
N THR A 80 -0.72 6.83 10.02
CA THR A 80 -1.31 5.93 9.02
C THR A 80 -2.83 6.10 8.88
N PHE A 81 -3.49 6.66 9.89
CA PHE A 81 -4.94 6.86 9.91
C PHE A 81 -5.28 8.26 10.44
N ASN A 82 -4.93 9.27 9.66
CA ASN A 82 -5.09 10.68 9.99
C ASN A 82 -6.24 11.30 9.19
N ILE A 83 -7.47 11.18 9.68
CA ILE A 83 -8.67 11.63 8.97
C ILE A 83 -8.91 13.14 9.05
N THR A 84 -8.26 13.84 9.95
CA THR A 84 -8.38 15.29 10.13
C THR A 84 -7.33 16.09 9.37
N GLY A 85 -6.24 15.45 8.96
CA GLY A 85 -5.05 16.12 8.45
C GLY A 85 -4.24 16.78 9.56
N GLY A 86 -3.26 17.61 9.18
CA GLY A 86 -2.37 18.30 10.11
C GLY A 86 -1.37 17.37 10.81
N GLY A 87 -0.76 17.87 11.86
CA GLY A 87 0.36 17.22 12.56
C GLY A 87 1.70 17.62 11.96
N GLU A 88 2.71 16.74 12.04
CA GLU A 88 4.03 17.05 11.47
C GLU A 88 3.99 17.21 9.96
N PRO A 89 4.57 18.30 9.45
CA PRO A 89 4.65 18.52 8.00
C PRO A 89 5.35 17.39 7.27
N VAL A 90 5.01 17.21 6.01
CA VAL A 90 5.68 16.26 5.12
C VAL A 90 6.85 16.93 4.46
N LYS A 91 8.04 16.34 4.57
CA LYS A 91 9.23 16.78 3.82
C LYS A 91 9.14 16.27 2.39
N MET A 92 9.29 17.18 1.43
CA MET A 92 9.29 16.90 0.00
C MET A 92 10.71 16.61 -0.51
N ASP A 93 10.82 16.10 -1.75
CA ASP A 93 12.09 15.72 -2.36
C ASP A 93 13.07 16.91 -2.56
N ASP A 94 12.54 18.12 -2.73
CA ASP A 94 13.33 19.37 -2.80
C ASP A 94 13.71 19.94 -1.42
N GLY A 95 13.34 19.25 -0.34
CA GLY A 95 13.60 19.65 1.04
C GLY A 95 12.58 20.62 1.62
N THR A 96 11.58 21.09 0.88
CA THR A 96 10.48 21.90 1.40
C THR A 96 9.55 21.10 2.30
N PHE A 97 8.76 21.80 3.12
CA PHE A 97 7.78 21.18 4.01
C PHE A 97 6.38 21.64 3.64
N VAL A 98 5.44 20.69 3.58
CA VAL A 98 4.03 20.93 3.25
C VAL A 98 3.12 20.37 4.32
N GLU A 99 1.90 20.91 4.43
CA GLU A 99 0.91 20.39 5.35
C GLU A 99 0.52 18.96 5.01
N ARG A 100 0.33 18.16 6.06
CA ARG A 100 -0.15 16.80 5.93
C ARG A 100 -1.65 16.78 5.67
N LEU A 101 -2.04 16.22 4.54
CA LEU A 101 -3.43 16.01 4.18
C LEU A 101 -4.08 14.92 5.06
N PRO A 102 -5.40 14.97 5.23
CA PRO A 102 -6.18 13.84 5.68
C PRO A 102 -5.85 12.60 4.84
N SER A 103 -5.62 11.48 5.50
CA SER A 103 -5.28 10.24 4.80
C SER A 103 -5.58 8.99 5.61
N ILE A 104 -5.84 7.91 4.89
CA ILE A 104 -5.90 6.56 5.44
C ILE A 104 -4.94 5.67 4.68
N THR A 105 -4.22 4.84 5.42
CA THR A 105 -3.29 3.85 4.86
C THR A 105 -3.74 2.46 5.27
N TRP A 106 -3.74 1.55 4.31
CA TRP A 106 -3.93 0.12 4.54
C TRP A 106 -2.70 -0.63 4.10
N TRP A 107 -2.36 -1.69 4.83
CA TRP A 107 -1.33 -2.64 4.44
C TRP A 107 -1.93 -3.80 3.66
N LEU A 108 -1.21 -4.24 2.65
CA LEU A 108 -1.50 -5.44 1.88
C LEU A 108 -0.90 -6.62 2.64
N TRP A 109 -1.74 -7.62 2.92
CA TRP A 109 -1.38 -8.75 3.77
C TRP A 109 -1.79 -10.08 3.16
N ASP A 110 -0.85 -11.03 3.06
CA ASP A 110 -1.10 -12.42 2.62
C ASP A 110 -0.50 -13.46 3.58
N GLY A 111 -0.37 -13.10 4.88
CA GLY A 111 0.40 -13.82 5.88
C GLY A 111 1.68 -13.07 6.27
N GLU A 112 2.12 -12.15 5.43
CA GLU A 112 3.18 -11.19 5.70
C GLU A 112 2.89 -9.84 5.01
N PHE A 113 3.69 -8.81 5.29
CA PHE A 113 3.56 -7.50 4.65
C PHE A 113 3.91 -7.59 3.15
N CYS A 114 2.96 -7.20 2.30
CA CYS A 114 3.09 -7.24 0.84
C CYS A 114 3.24 -5.88 0.19
N GLY A 115 2.95 -4.81 0.94
CA GLY A 115 2.93 -3.45 0.44
C GLY A 115 1.88 -2.61 1.14
N ARG A 116 1.62 -1.44 0.60
CA ARG A 116 0.62 -0.52 1.14
C ARG A 116 -0.20 0.12 0.05
N ILE A 117 -1.37 0.64 0.44
CA ILE A 117 -2.19 1.55 -0.35
C ILE A 117 -2.66 2.67 0.57
N GLN A 118 -2.63 3.89 0.07
CA GLN A 118 -3.05 5.08 0.81
C GLN A 118 -4.05 5.86 -0.02
N PHE A 119 -5.11 6.32 0.64
CA PHE A 119 -6.05 7.32 0.14
C PHE A 119 -5.84 8.62 0.92
N ARG A 120 -5.83 9.76 0.22
CA ARG A 120 -5.70 11.10 0.76
C ARG A 120 -6.67 12.04 0.06
N TRP A 121 -7.12 13.07 0.77
CA TRP A 121 -8.10 14.02 0.24
C TRP A 121 -7.89 15.41 0.83
N GLN A 122 -8.62 16.37 0.32
CA GLN A 122 -8.77 17.69 0.91
C GLN A 122 -10.26 17.88 1.28
N HIS A 123 -10.53 18.55 2.40
CA HIS A 123 -11.92 18.76 2.83
C HIS A 123 -12.66 19.69 1.86
N ASN A 124 -13.92 19.39 1.59
CA ASN A 124 -14.86 20.21 0.80
C ASN A 124 -14.45 20.44 -0.66
N THR A 125 -13.50 19.70 -1.19
CA THR A 125 -13.09 19.77 -2.60
C THR A 125 -12.61 18.43 -3.11
N VAL A 126 -12.75 18.22 -4.42
CA VAL A 126 -12.13 17.07 -5.10
C VAL A 126 -10.70 17.38 -5.54
N GLU A 127 -10.30 18.64 -5.50
CA GLU A 127 -8.97 19.03 -5.91
C GLU A 127 -7.96 18.74 -4.81
N LEU A 128 -6.74 18.43 -5.21
CA LEU A 128 -5.59 18.26 -4.33
C LEU A 128 -4.64 19.45 -4.48
N PRO A 129 -3.92 19.84 -3.43
CA PRO A 129 -2.92 20.88 -3.57
C PRO A 129 -1.79 20.43 -4.51
N PRO A 130 -1.09 21.37 -5.17
CA PRO A 130 -0.09 21.06 -6.22
C PRO A 130 1.01 20.08 -5.81
N TYR A 131 1.36 20.04 -4.54
CA TYR A 131 2.35 19.12 -4.01
C TYR A 131 1.85 17.67 -3.86
N CYS A 132 0.55 17.42 -4.01
CA CYS A 132 -0.05 16.09 -3.90
C CYS A 132 -0.56 15.62 -5.26
N LEU A 133 0.16 14.75 -5.91
CA LEU A 133 -0.08 14.39 -7.30
C LEU A 133 -1.35 13.56 -7.53
N GLY A 134 -1.86 12.85 -6.50
CA GLY A 134 -3.06 12.01 -6.66
C GLY A 134 -3.67 11.57 -5.34
N HIS A 135 -4.95 11.21 -5.37
CA HIS A 135 -5.72 10.76 -4.22
C HIS A 135 -5.25 9.39 -3.70
N ILE A 136 -4.88 8.49 -4.59
CA ILE A 136 -4.46 7.13 -4.23
C ILE A 136 -3.03 6.90 -4.67
N GLY A 137 -2.21 6.43 -3.73
CA GLY A 137 -0.87 5.89 -3.98
C GLY A 137 -0.77 4.47 -3.45
N TYR A 138 -0.09 3.58 -4.18
CA TYR A 138 0.12 2.20 -3.76
C TYR A 138 1.48 1.68 -4.19
N GLY A 139 1.96 0.68 -3.46
CA GLY A 139 3.17 -0.06 -3.81
C GLY A 139 3.14 -1.48 -3.28
N VAL A 140 3.82 -2.37 -4.00
CA VAL A 140 3.99 -3.78 -3.65
C VAL A 140 5.47 -4.05 -3.53
N VAL A 141 5.88 -4.68 -2.43
CA VAL A 141 7.29 -5.04 -2.19
C VAL A 141 7.81 -5.97 -3.29
N PRO A 142 9.09 -5.91 -3.67
CA PRO A 142 9.64 -6.61 -4.83
C PRO A 142 9.30 -8.09 -4.88
N TRP A 143 9.45 -8.82 -3.78
CA TRP A 143 9.22 -10.26 -3.70
C TRP A 143 7.72 -10.67 -3.70
N LYS A 144 6.81 -9.70 -3.73
CA LYS A 144 5.36 -9.91 -3.84
C LYS A 144 4.76 -9.38 -5.15
N ARG A 145 5.58 -8.81 -6.03
CA ARG A 145 5.16 -8.32 -7.36
C ARG A 145 4.68 -9.48 -8.26
N ASN A 146 4.01 -9.14 -9.34
CA ASN A 146 3.47 -10.05 -10.36
C ASN A 146 2.40 -11.05 -9.87
N LYS A 147 1.84 -10.84 -8.65
CA LYS A 147 0.75 -11.65 -8.07
C LYS A 147 -0.63 -11.00 -8.19
N GLY A 148 -0.75 -9.87 -8.90
CA GLY A 148 -2.00 -9.13 -9.02
C GLY A 148 -2.39 -8.28 -7.81
N TYR A 149 -1.53 -8.18 -6.79
CA TYR A 149 -1.82 -7.51 -5.52
C TYR A 149 -2.12 -6.03 -5.67
N ALA A 150 -1.39 -5.30 -6.52
CA ALA A 150 -1.65 -3.88 -6.77
C ALA A 150 -3.07 -3.65 -7.31
N LYS A 151 -3.51 -4.45 -8.31
CA LYS A 151 -4.86 -4.38 -8.86
C LYS A 151 -5.91 -4.67 -7.78
N LYS A 152 -5.73 -5.77 -7.03
CA LYS A 152 -6.67 -6.16 -5.98
C LYS A 152 -6.74 -5.10 -4.87
N ALA A 153 -5.60 -4.56 -4.44
CA ALA A 153 -5.55 -3.49 -3.45
C ALA A 153 -6.30 -2.24 -3.92
N LEU A 154 -6.09 -1.82 -5.17
CA LEU A 154 -6.80 -0.67 -5.72
C LEU A 154 -8.32 -0.93 -5.78
N GLN A 155 -8.76 -2.10 -6.22
CA GLN A 155 -10.19 -2.46 -6.23
C GLN A 155 -10.81 -2.46 -4.82
N LEU A 156 -10.11 -3.00 -3.82
CA LEU A 156 -10.55 -2.99 -2.43
C LEU A 156 -10.62 -1.54 -1.89
N MET A 157 -9.60 -0.72 -2.15
CA MET A 157 -9.61 0.68 -1.73
C MET A 157 -10.76 1.46 -2.36
N LEU A 158 -11.03 1.29 -3.65
CA LEU A 158 -12.16 1.93 -4.33
C LEU A 158 -13.50 1.55 -3.71
N ASN A 159 -13.67 0.29 -3.28
CA ASN A 159 -14.86 -0.15 -2.56
C ASN A 159 -15.00 0.51 -1.18
N GLU A 160 -13.89 0.69 -0.46
CA GLU A 160 -13.90 1.36 0.86
C GLU A 160 -14.28 2.83 0.75
N ILE A 161 -13.81 3.53 -0.28
CA ILE A 161 -14.01 4.97 -0.42
C ILE A 161 -15.18 5.38 -1.29
N LYS A 162 -15.96 4.45 -1.86
CA LYS A 162 -17.06 4.78 -2.79
C LYS A 162 -18.10 5.74 -2.24
N TYR A 163 -18.25 5.82 -0.92
CA TYR A 163 -19.18 6.73 -0.25
C TYR A 163 -18.49 7.93 0.43
N CYS A 164 -17.23 8.22 0.09
CA CYS A 164 -16.50 9.36 0.69
C CYS A 164 -16.99 10.74 0.21
N GLY A 165 -17.95 10.79 -0.72
CA GLY A 165 -18.52 12.02 -1.26
C GLY A 165 -17.72 12.64 -2.42
N LEU A 166 -16.64 12.02 -2.86
CA LEU A 166 -15.90 12.45 -4.06
C LEU A 166 -16.54 11.87 -5.32
N PRO A 167 -16.68 12.66 -6.39
CA PRO A 167 -17.20 12.17 -7.67
C PRO A 167 -16.19 11.28 -8.40
N TYR A 168 -14.91 11.48 -8.14
CA TYR A 168 -13.82 10.71 -8.71
C TYR A 168 -12.58 10.77 -7.83
N VAL A 169 -11.62 9.89 -8.09
CA VAL A 169 -10.26 9.94 -7.56
C VAL A 169 -9.25 10.00 -8.69
N GLU A 170 -8.14 10.67 -8.46
CA GLU A 170 -7.02 10.71 -9.40
C GLU A 170 -5.84 9.90 -8.89
N LEU A 171 -5.16 9.24 -9.81
CA LEU A 171 -3.90 8.54 -9.61
C LEU A 171 -2.90 9.05 -10.63
N THR A 172 -1.65 9.15 -10.22
CA THR A 172 -0.57 9.50 -11.13
C THR A 172 0.51 8.43 -11.12
N THR A 173 1.26 8.38 -12.21
CA THR A 173 2.41 7.50 -12.34
C THR A 173 3.40 8.15 -13.31
N ASP A 174 4.67 7.76 -13.21
CA ASP A 174 5.68 8.17 -14.19
C ASP A 174 5.34 7.64 -15.57
N VAL A 175 5.75 8.35 -16.62
CA VAL A 175 5.47 7.98 -18.02
C VAL A 175 6.01 6.58 -18.33
N GLU A 176 7.16 6.23 -17.76
CA GLU A 176 7.84 4.95 -17.96
C GLU A 176 7.25 3.80 -17.13
N ASN A 177 6.43 4.10 -16.11
CA ASN A 177 5.85 3.08 -15.23
C ASN A 177 4.61 2.42 -15.86
N GLU A 178 4.82 1.67 -16.94
CA GLU A 178 3.76 0.95 -17.65
C GLU A 178 3.01 -0.05 -16.76
N VAL A 179 3.69 -0.62 -15.76
CA VAL A 179 3.06 -1.60 -14.85
C VAL A 179 1.96 -0.94 -14.05
N SER A 180 2.21 0.24 -13.47
CA SER A 180 1.20 1.00 -12.74
C SER A 180 0.08 1.48 -13.67
N GLN A 181 0.41 1.96 -14.87
CA GLN A 181 -0.60 2.35 -15.87
C GLN A 181 -1.57 1.20 -16.18
N LYS A 182 -1.04 -0.01 -16.45
CA LYS A 182 -1.85 -1.22 -16.69
C LYS A 182 -2.75 -1.59 -15.51
N VAL A 183 -2.28 -1.39 -14.28
CA VAL A 183 -3.08 -1.62 -13.06
C VAL A 183 -4.24 -0.64 -13.00
N ILE A 184 -3.97 0.65 -13.20
CA ILE A 184 -4.98 1.72 -13.13
C ILE A 184 -6.05 1.52 -14.21
N LEU A 185 -5.64 1.25 -15.44
CA LEU A 185 -6.56 0.99 -16.56
C LEU A 185 -7.46 -0.23 -16.31
N LYS A 186 -6.91 -1.31 -15.71
CA LYS A 186 -7.70 -2.50 -15.31
C LYS A 186 -8.69 -2.25 -14.17
N CYS A 187 -8.59 -1.11 -13.50
CA CYS A 187 -9.51 -0.65 -12.46
C CYS A 187 -10.39 0.51 -12.95
N ALA A 188 -10.71 0.54 -14.25
CA ALA A 188 -11.54 1.56 -14.92
C ALA A 188 -10.95 2.98 -14.90
N GLY A 189 -9.64 3.12 -14.72
CA GLY A 189 -8.95 4.41 -14.83
C GLY A 189 -8.93 4.90 -16.27
N GLN A 190 -9.22 6.18 -16.45
CA GLN A 190 -9.17 6.87 -17.74
C GLN A 190 -7.98 7.82 -17.75
N LEU A 191 -7.14 7.77 -18.77
CA LEU A 191 -6.03 8.72 -18.94
C LEU A 191 -6.61 10.12 -19.19
N ILE A 192 -6.25 11.07 -18.32
CA ILE A 192 -6.66 12.47 -18.44
C ILE A 192 -5.62 13.28 -19.21
N GLY A 193 -4.34 12.98 -19.05
CA GLY A 193 -3.26 13.65 -19.74
C GLY A 193 -1.90 13.38 -19.11
N GLU A 194 -0.90 14.02 -19.69
CA GLU A 194 0.46 14.08 -19.17
C GLU A 194 0.70 15.46 -18.54
N PHE A 195 1.64 15.51 -17.58
CA PHE A 195 2.00 16.74 -16.89
C PHE A 195 3.47 16.70 -16.44
N ASP A 196 4.04 17.87 -16.20
CA ASP A 196 5.36 17.99 -15.62
C ASP A 196 5.25 17.98 -14.11
N LYS A 197 5.97 17.06 -13.45
CA LYS A 197 6.03 16.99 -12.00
C LYS A 197 6.87 18.14 -11.45
N LEU A 198 6.45 18.71 -10.32
CA LEU A 198 7.26 19.69 -9.61
C LEU A 198 8.57 19.07 -9.12
N PRO A 199 9.65 19.86 -8.96
CA PRO A 199 10.88 19.39 -8.33
C PRO A 199 10.65 18.73 -6.97
N SER A 200 9.71 19.27 -6.18
CA SER A 200 9.28 18.72 -4.89
C SER A 200 8.67 17.30 -4.97
N ASN A 201 8.33 16.84 -6.18
CA ASN A 201 7.83 15.50 -6.46
C ASN A 201 8.81 14.69 -7.35
N GLY A 202 10.10 15.00 -7.29
CA GLY A 202 11.15 14.33 -8.05
C GLY A 202 11.29 14.76 -9.52
N GLY A 203 10.50 15.74 -9.99
CA GLY A 203 10.57 16.25 -11.37
C GLY A 203 10.16 15.22 -12.42
N GLY A 204 10.47 15.52 -13.70
CA GLY A 204 10.13 14.65 -14.85
C GLY A 204 8.67 14.69 -15.24
N LYS A 205 8.26 13.75 -16.12
CA LYS A 205 6.89 13.68 -16.66
C LYS A 205 6.07 12.60 -15.96
N GLY A 206 4.81 12.92 -15.73
CA GLY A 206 3.81 12.00 -15.18
C GLY A 206 2.58 11.89 -16.06
N LYS A 207 1.87 10.77 -15.92
CA LYS A 207 0.53 10.56 -16.47
C LYS A 207 -0.50 10.63 -15.37
N ARG A 208 -1.61 11.30 -15.61
CA ARG A 208 -2.74 11.43 -14.71
C ARG A 208 -3.90 10.59 -15.20
N PHE A 209 -4.45 9.80 -14.32
CA PHE A 209 -5.62 8.97 -14.55
C PHE A 209 -6.72 9.36 -13.58
N ARG A 210 -7.98 9.19 -14.01
CA ARG A 210 -9.16 9.42 -13.19
C ARG A 210 -10.01 8.16 -13.15
N ILE A 211 -10.51 7.83 -11.95
CA ILE A 211 -11.49 6.77 -11.71
C ILE A 211 -12.72 7.43 -11.09
N TYR A 212 -13.85 7.31 -11.75
CA TYR A 212 -15.13 7.80 -11.22
C TYR A 212 -15.64 6.84 -10.13
N LEU A 213 -16.10 7.42 -9.03
CA LEU A 213 -16.74 6.68 -7.96
C LEU A 213 -18.25 6.64 -8.24
N ALA A 214 -18.84 5.45 -8.11
CA ALA A 214 -20.26 5.23 -8.40
C ALA A 214 -21.14 5.56 -7.17
#